data_7f519eb1ec654a512943072d46fda38b
#
_entry.id   7f519eb1ec654a512943072d46fda38b
#
_cell.length_a   1.000
_cell.length_b   1.000
_cell.length_c   1.000
_cell.angle_alpha   90.00
_cell.angle_beta   90.00
_cell.angle_gamma   90.00
#
_symmetry.space_group_name_H-M   'P 1'
#
loop_
_entity.id
_entity.type
_entity.pdbx_description
1 polymer ?
#
loop_
_entity_poly.entity_id
_entity_poly.type
_entity_poly.pdbx_seq_one_letter_code
_entity_poly.pdbx_strand_id
1 'polypeptide(L)'
;MYDLQVLRFFMLNAHYRSPLNFSAELMDSAKNSLDRILNAFEKLRDFEKKASGENMTEAERVDFHEIILSKQKFEASMDDDFNTADAIAAVFEIVRVSNSTVNEESTLSYIKHILSVLSKLCDVLGIKTKRKEVILDED
;
A
#
# COMPACT_ATOMS: atom_id res chain seq x y z
N MET A 1 8.06 -14.86 -16.09
CA MET A 1 8.86 -13.63 -16.03
C MET A 1 8.16 -12.56 -15.23
N TYR A 2 8.90 -11.78 -14.47
CA TYR A 2 8.34 -10.78 -13.57
C TYR A 2 8.28 -9.42 -14.25
N ASP A 3 7.26 -8.63 -13.92
CA ASP A 3 7.17 -7.32 -14.48
C ASP A 3 8.13 -6.35 -13.76
N LEU A 4 8.40 -5.20 -14.38
CA LEU A 4 9.35 -4.23 -13.83
C LEU A 4 8.94 -3.71 -12.46
N GLN A 5 7.63 -3.61 -12.20
CA GLN A 5 7.17 -3.13 -10.91
C GLN A 5 7.50 -4.11 -9.80
N VAL A 6 7.40 -5.41 -10.06
CA VAL A 6 7.80 -6.43 -9.08
C VAL A 6 9.29 -6.33 -8.79
N LEU A 7 10.10 -6.18 -9.83
CA LEU A 7 11.54 -6.04 -9.66
C LEU A 7 11.88 -4.79 -8.84
N ARG A 8 11.25 -3.66 -9.15
CA ARG A 8 11.46 -2.43 -8.38
C ARG A 8 11.08 -2.63 -6.92
N PHE A 9 9.93 -3.25 -6.67
CA PHE A 9 9.46 -3.49 -5.31
C PHE A 9 10.44 -4.40 -4.57
N PHE A 10 10.92 -5.44 -5.24
CA PHE A 10 11.93 -6.33 -4.65
C PHE A 10 13.17 -5.55 -4.23
N MET A 11 13.67 -4.67 -5.08
CA MET A 11 14.86 -3.89 -4.77
C MET A 11 14.62 -2.89 -3.64
N LEU A 12 13.45 -2.26 -3.60
CA LEU A 12 13.10 -1.33 -2.53
C LEU A 12 13.01 -2.03 -1.17
N ASN A 13 12.55 -3.27 -1.17
CA ASN A 13 12.36 -4.04 0.06
C ASN A 13 13.64 -4.70 0.55
N ALA A 14 14.67 -4.74 -0.26
CA ALA A 14 15.94 -5.35 0.13
C ALA A 14 16.76 -4.35 0.96
N HIS A 15 17.42 -4.88 1.99
CA HIS A 15 18.38 -4.05 2.72
C HIS A 15 19.57 -3.77 1.82
N TYR A 16 19.94 -2.51 1.67
CA TYR A 16 21.04 -2.14 0.80
C TYR A 16 22.38 -2.71 1.26
N ARG A 17 22.48 -3.11 2.51
CA ARG A 17 23.71 -3.73 3.05
C ARG A 17 23.78 -5.21 2.81
N SER A 18 22.69 -5.82 2.37
CA SER A 18 22.66 -7.26 2.10
C SER A 18 22.88 -7.51 0.62
N PRO A 19 23.60 -8.57 0.25
CA PRO A 19 23.72 -8.92 -1.16
C PRO A 19 22.35 -9.20 -1.75
N LEU A 20 22.10 -8.70 -2.95
CA LEU A 20 20.86 -8.99 -3.64
C LEU A 20 20.89 -10.43 -4.16
N ASN A 21 19.85 -11.14 -3.87
CA ASN A 21 19.67 -12.50 -4.32
C ASN A 21 18.39 -12.60 -5.14
N PHE A 22 18.51 -12.77 -6.43
CA PHE A 22 17.38 -12.79 -7.34
C PHE A 22 16.82 -14.19 -7.55
N SER A 23 16.69 -14.95 -6.48
CA SER A 23 16.09 -16.28 -6.58
C SER A 23 14.61 -16.18 -6.95
N ALA A 24 14.10 -17.23 -7.61
CA ALA A 24 12.68 -17.28 -7.96
C ALA A 24 11.79 -17.18 -6.72
N GLU A 25 12.21 -17.82 -5.62
CA GLU A 25 11.44 -17.74 -4.36
C GLU A 25 11.31 -16.32 -3.84
N LEU A 26 12.40 -15.57 -3.85
CA LEU A 26 12.39 -14.20 -3.35
C LEU A 26 11.61 -13.28 -4.28
N MET A 27 11.68 -13.50 -5.58
CA MET A 27 10.91 -12.72 -6.54
C MET A 27 9.43 -13.02 -6.41
N ASP A 28 9.05 -14.28 -6.19
CA ASP A 28 7.64 -14.64 -5.97
C ASP A 28 7.12 -14.02 -4.66
N SER A 29 7.96 -14.01 -3.63
CA SER A 29 7.59 -13.36 -2.37
C SER A 29 7.36 -11.88 -2.58
N ALA A 30 8.21 -11.20 -3.34
CA ALA A 30 8.04 -9.78 -3.64
C ALA A 30 6.75 -9.55 -4.44
N LYS A 31 6.48 -10.39 -5.41
CA LYS A 31 5.25 -10.30 -6.19
C LYS A 31 4.02 -10.43 -5.30
N ASN A 32 4.03 -11.43 -4.41
CA ASN A 32 2.90 -11.65 -3.49
C ASN A 32 2.71 -10.46 -2.55
N SER A 33 3.80 -9.89 -2.06
CA SER A 33 3.73 -8.71 -1.20
C SER A 33 3.16 -7.51 -1.94
N LEU A 34 3.61 -7.27 -3.17
CA LEU A 34 3.09 -6.20 -3.99
C LEU A 34 1.60 -6.41 -4.28
N ASP A 35 1.20 -7.65 -4.58
CA ASP A 35 -0.19 -7.98 -4.83
C ASP A 35 -1.06 -7.67 -3.61
N ARG A 36 -0.55 -7.87 -2.39
CA ARG A 36 -1.30 -7.54 -1.18
C ARG A 36 -1.61 -6.05 -1.12
N ILE A 37 -0.67 -5.21 -1.49
CA ILE A 37 -0.89 -3.76 -1.53
C ILE A 37 -1.93 -3.42 -2.59
N LEU A 38 -1.78 -3.98 -3.79
CA LEU A 38 -2.71 -3.70 -4.88
C LEU A 38 -4.12 -4.22 -4.59
N ASN A 39 -4.22 -5.38 -3.95
CA ASN A 39 -5.52 -5.92 -3.54
C ASN A 39 -6.19 -5.01 -2.51
N ALA A 40 -5.43 -4.43 -1.60
CA ALA A 40 -5.98 -3.48 -0.63
C ALA A 40 -6.58 -2.26 -1.34
N PHE A 41 -5.89 -1.73 -2.36
CA PHE A 41 -6.43 -0.63 -3.14
C PHE A 41 -7.72 -1.01 -3.87
N GLU A 42 -7.73 -2.19 -4.48
CA GLU A 42 -8.92 -2.67 -5.19
C GLU A 42 -10.10 -2.81 -4.24
N LYS A 43 -9.87 -3.40 -3.09
CA LYS A 43 -10.90 -3.57 -2.08
C LYS A 43 -11.44 -2.22 -1.59
N LEU A 44 -10.54 -1.28 -1.31
CA LEU A 44 -10.95 0.05 -0.87
C LEU A 44 -11.74 0.79 -1.95
N ARG A 45 -11.34 0.67 -3.20
CA ARG A 45 -12.06 1.29 -4.31
C ARG A 45 -13.45 0.69 -4.48
N ASP A 46 -13.59 -0.62 -4.27
CA ASP A 46 -14.89 -1.28 -4.35
C ASP A 46 -15.80 -0.79 -3.24
N PHE A 47 -15.29 -0.69 -2.01
CA PHE A 47 -16.07 -0.15 -0.91
C PHE A 47 -16.41 1.32 -1.12
N GLU A 48 -15.49 2.08 -1.71
CA GLU A 48 -15.72 3.49 -1.99
C GLU A 48 -16.96 3.70 -2.88
N LYS A 49 -17.16 2.81 -3.84
CA LYS A 49 -18.30 2.90 -4.75
C LYS A 49 -19.63 2.68 -4.05
N LYS A 50 -19.63 1.96 -2.94
CA LYS A 50 -20.85 1.58 -2.22
C LYS A 50 -21.07 2.39 -0.95
N ALA A 51 -20.01 3.03 -0.44
CA ALA A 51 -20.07 3.70 0.84
C ALA A 51 -20.74 5.05 0.74
N SER A 52 -21.30 5.48 1.86
CA SER A 52 -21.84 6.82 2.01
C SER A 52 -21.44 7.35 3.38
N GLY A 53 -21.62 8.64 3.61
CA GLY A 53 -21.26 9.27 4.87
C GLY A 53 -20.11 10.23 4.69
N GLU A 54 -20.35 11.47 5.07
CA GLU A 54 -19.39 12.56 4.87
C GLU A 54 -18.38 12.68 5.99
N ASN A 55 -18.69 12.12 7.17
CA ASN A 55 -17.85 12.26 8.35
C ASN A 55 -17.54 10.89 8.93
N MET A 56 -16.27 10.72 9.33
CA MET A 56 -15.87 9.50 10.00
C MET A 56 -16.56 9.37 11.37
N THR A 57 -16.84 8.11 11.75
CA THR A 57 -17.34 7.83 13.09
C THR A 57 -16.19 7.96 14.10
N GLU A 58 -16.55 7.96 15.39
CA GLU A 58 -15.56 7.97 16.46
C GLU A 58 -14.61 6.78 16.36
N ALA A 59 -15.15 5.59 16.14
CA ALA A 59 -14.33 4.38 15.99
C ALA A 59 -13.38 4.51 14.80
N GLU A 60 -13.87 5.04 13.69
CA GLU A 60 -13.04 5.24 12.51
C GLU A 60 -11.91 6.24 12.75
N ARG A 61 -12.17 7.26 13.55
CA ARG A 61 -11.13 8.23 13.89
C ARG A 61 -10.02 7.60 14.71
N VAL A 62 -10.37 6.70 15.62
CA VAL A 62 -9.38 5.96 16.40
C VAL A 62 -8.54 5.09 15.47
N ASP A 63 -9.19 4.36 14.58
CA ASP A 63 -8.49 3.50 13.62
C ASP A 63 -7.60 4.33 12.69
N PHE A 64 -8.11 5.46 12.22
CA PHE A 64 -7.34 6.33 11.33
C PHE A 64 -6.12 6.93 12.03
N HIS A 65 -6.19 7.14 13.34
CA HIS A 65 -5.04 7.60 14.10
C HIS A 65 -3.87 6.63 13.99
N GLU A 66 -4.13 5.32 14.02
CA GLU A 66 -3.09 4.32 13.79
C GLU A 66 -2.48 4.43 12.39
N ILE A 67 -3.32 4.74 11.42
CA ILE A 67 -2.86 4.92 10.04
C ILE A 67 -1.94 6.14 9.96
N ILE A 68 -2.29 7.22 10.64
CA ILE A 68 -1.45 8.42 10.67
C ILE A 68 -0.12 8.15 11.37
N LEU A 69 -0.12 7.36 12.44
CA LEU A 69 1.13 6.98 13.09
C LEU A 69 2.04 6.18 12.15
N SER A 70 1.46 5.28 11.38
CA SER A 70 2.22 4.53 10.38
C SER A 70 2.75 5.43 9.27
N LYS A 71 1.95 6.42 8.86
CA LYS A 71 2.41 7.42 7.90
C LYS A 71 3.62 8.18 8.43
N GLN A 72 3.61 8.56 9.70
CA GLN A 72 4.73 9.24 10.33
C GLN A 72 5.98 8.35 10.36
N LYS A 73 5.82 7.06 10.63
CA LYS A 73 6.93 6.11 10.56
C LYS A 73 7.51 6.02 9.15
N PHE A 74 6.64 6.02 8.15
CA PHE A 74 7.08 6.03 6.76
C PHE A 74 7.94 7.26 6.47
N GLU A 75 7.45 8.43 6.87
CA GLU A 75 8.16 9.68 6.63
C GLU A 75 9.52 9.69 7.32
N ALA A 76 9.56 9.22 8.57
CA ALA A 76 10.81 9.13 9.32
C ALA A 76 11.80 8.17 8.65
N SER A 77 11.32 7.04 8.14
CA SER A 77 12.16 6.06 7.45
C SER A 77 12.74 6.63 6.16
N MET A 78 11.95 7.39 5.42
CA MET A 78 12.44 8.00 4.18
C MET A 78 13.42 9.14 4.46
N ASP A 79 13.24 9.84 5.58
CA ASP A 79 14.17 10.89 5.99
C ASP A 79 15.50 10.33 6.51
N ASP A 80 15.49 9.09 7.01
CA ASP A 80 16.66 8.44 7.59
C ASP A 80 17.36 7.57 6.54
N ASP A 81 18.17 8.19 5.69
CA ASP A 81 18.95 7.53 4.64
C ASP A 81 18.11 6.69 3.67
N PHE A 82 16.88 7.13 3.41
CA PHE A 82 15.99 6.40 2.50
C PHE A 82 15.84 4.94 2.88
N ASN A 83 15.49 4.69 4.12
CA ASN A 83 15.26 3.31 4.59
C ASN A 83 13.96 2.79 4.00
N THR A 84 14.01 2.37 2.74
CA THR A 84 12.83 1.96 1.99
C THR A 84 12.20 0.68 2.52
N ALA A 85 13.00 -0.23 3.10
CA ALA A 85 12.44 -1.45 3.68
C ALA A 85 11.52 -1.14 4.86
N ASP A 86 11.95 -0.22 5.74
CA ASP A 86 11.12 0.19 6.88
C ASP A 86 9.91 1.01 6.41
N ALA A 87 10.09 1.81 5.36
CA ALA A 87 8.98 2.56 4.78
C ALA A 87 7.91 1.61 4.23
N ILE A 88 8.32 0.56 3.54
CA ILE A 88 7.39 -0.46 3.03
C ILE A 88 6.68 -1.17 4.20
N ALA A 89 7.39 -1.45 5.28
CA ALA A 89 6.77 -2.04 6.46
C ALA A 89 5.65 -1.15 7.00
N ALA A 90 5.85 0.16 6.99
CA ALA A 90 4.80 1.09 7.41
C ALA A 90 3.59 1.04 6.47
N VAL A 91 3.81 0.91 5.17
CA VAL A 91 2.72 0.74 4.21
C VAL A 91 1.91 -0.52 4.52
N PHE A 92 2.59 -1.64 4.82
CA PHE A 92 1.89 -2.87 5.18
C PHE A 92 1.10 -2.73 6.48
N GLU A 93 1.59 -1.95 7.43
CA GLU A 93 0.83 -1.67 8.65
C GLU A 93 -0.49 -0.98 8.31
N ILE A 94 -0.45 0.00 7.42
CA ILE A 94 -1.66 0.69 6.98
C ILE A 94 -2.60 -0.28 6.26
N VAL A 95 -2.07 -1.15 5.41
CA VAL A 95 -2.86 -2.18 4.74
C VAL A 95 -3.53 -3.10 5.76
N ARG A 96 -2.80 -3.50 6.80
CA ARG A 96 -3.33 -4.36 7.86
C ARG A 96 -4.50 -3.69 8.58
N VAL A 97 -4.32 -2.44 8.99
CA VAL A 97 -5.38 -1.70 9.67
C VAL A 97 -6.60 -1.56 8.76
N SER A 98 -6.36 -1.22 7.50
CA SER A 98 -7.42 -1.09 6.51
C SER A 98 -8.20 -2.40 6.37
N ASN A 99 -7.50 -3.51 6.20
CA ASN A 99 -8.16 -4.82 6.01
C ASN A 99 -8.96 -5.26 7.23
N SER A 100 -8.54 -4.86 8.43
CA SER A 100 -9.23 -5.28 9.65
C SER A 100 -10.37 -4.34 10.05
N THR A 101 -10.41 -3.11 9.54
CA THR A 101 -11.39 -2.12 9.99
C THR A 101 -12.40 -1.72 8.92
N VAL A 102 -12.05 -1.79 7.64
CA VAL A 102 -12.97 -1.40 6.56
C VAL A 102 -13.96 -2.53 6.30
N ASN A 103 -15.23 -2.19 6.23
CA ASN A 103 -16.30 -3.13 5.96
C ASN A 103 -17.45 -2.40 5.25
N GLU A 104 -18.57 -3.10 5.08
CA GLU A 104 -19.71 -2.53 4.38
C GLU A 104 -20.35 -1.34 5.09
N GLU A 105 -20.09 -1.20 6.38
CA GLU A 105 -20.63 -0.10 7.19
C GLU A 105 -19.68 1.09 7.26
N SER A 106 -18.48 0.99 6.70
CA SER A 106 -17.50 2.07 6.74
C SER A 106 -18.02 3.29 5.99
N THR A 107 -17.71 4.48 6.52
CA THR A 107 -18.12 5.72 5.85
C THR A 107 -17.23 5.96 4.63
N LEU A 108 -17.78 6.67 3.67
CA LEU A 108 -17.04 7.09 2.48
C LEU A 108 -15.84 7.95 2.87
N SER A 109 -16.01 8.81 3.87
CA SER A 109 -14.94 9.68 4.35
C SER A 109 -13.74 8.87 4.83
N TYR A 110 -13.98 7.83 5.62
CA TYR A 110 -12.90 6.98 6.13
C TYR A 110 -12.14 6.30 4.98
N ILE A 111 -12.89 5.72 4.06
CA ILE A 111 -12.28 5.02 2.91
C ILE A 111 -11.45 5.99 2.06
N LYS A 112 -11.97 7.17 1.77
CA LYS A 112 -11.24 8.16 0.98
C LYS A 112 -9.97 8.63 1.67
N HIS A 113 -10.00 8.80 2.99
CA HIS A 113 -8.81 9.21 3.73
C HIS A 113 -7.73 8.13 3.68
N ILE A 114 -8.11 6.85 3.83
CA ILE A 114 -7.15 5.76 3.72
C ILE A 114 -6.54 5.70 2.33
N LEU A 115 -7.38 5.79 1.30
CA LEU A 115 -6.90 5.78 -0.09
C LEU A 115 -5.94 6.93 -0.36
N SER A 116 -6.24 8.11 0.17
CA SER A 116 -5.38 9.26 0.00
C SER A 116 -4.00 9.03 0.61
N VAL A 117 -3.96 8.53 1.85
CA VAL A 117 -2.68 8.25 2.52
C VAL A 117 -1.89 7.19 1.77
N LEU A 118 -2.52 6.05 1.47
CA LEU A 118 -1.83 4.97 0.76
C LEU A 118 -1.33 5.40 -0.61
N SER A 119 -2.13 6.16 -1.35
CA SER A 119 -1.74 6.64 -2.67
C SER A 119 -0.51 7.53 -2.60
N LYS A 120 -0.46 8.42 -1.63
CA LYS A 120 0.70 9.31 -1.45
C LYS A 120 1.95 8.54 -1.13
N LEU A 121 1.87 7.57 -0.22
CA LEU A 121 3.05 6.81 0.19
C LEU A 121 3.54 5.92 -0.94
N CYS A 122 2.63 5.27 -1.64
CA CYS A 122 3.00 4.44 -2.79
C CYS A 122 3.59 5.28 -3.92
N ASP A 123 3.07 6.48 -4.11
CA ASP A 123 3.59 7.39 -5.12
C ASP A 123 5.05 7.80 -4.82
N VAL A 124 5.35 8.07 -3.56
CA VAL A 124 6.72 8.37 -3.13
C VAL A 124 7.66 7.21 -3.46
N LEU A 125 7.20 5.97 -3.27
CA LEU A 125 8.00 4.78 -3.56
C LEU A 125 7.99 4.41 -5.05
N GLY A 126 7.20 5.09 -5.86
CA GLY A 126 7.09 4.78 -7.27
C GLY A 126 6.27 3.53 -7.57
N ILE A 127 5.44 3.11 -6.62
CA ILE A 127 4.54 1.97 -6.81
C ILE A 127 3.25 2.46 -7.45
N LYS A 128 2.88 1.85 -8.56
CA LYS A 128 1.62 2.18 -9.23
C LYS A 128 0.48 1.50 -8.48
N THR A 129 -0.52 2.29 -8.14
CA THR A 129 -1.63 1.82 -7.31
C THR A 129 -2.74 1.13 -8.09
N LYS A 130 -2.70 1.20 -9.41
CA LYS A 130 -3.60 0.47 -10.28
C LYS A 130 -2.84 -0.62 -10.98
N ARG A 131 -3.43 -1.80 -11.04
CA ARG A 131 -2.84 -2.86 -11.83
C ARG A 131 -2.83 -2.41 -13.28
N LYS A 132 -1.73 -2.73 -13.96
CA LYS A 132 -1.65 -2.49 -15.37
C LYS A 132 -2.69 -3.35 -16.06
N GLU A 133 -3.69 -2.72 -16.65
CA GLU A 133 -4.65 -3.45 -17.44
C GLU A 133 -3.90 -4.09 -18.60
N VAL A 134 -4.21 -5.33 -18.87
CA VAL A 134 -3.71 -5.94 -20.09
C VAL A 134 -4.43 -5.24 -21.21
N ILE A 135 -3.76 -4.30 -21.84
CA ILE A 135 -4.33 -3.55 -22.94
C ILE A 135 -4.27 -4.41 -24.14
N LEU A 136 -5.39 -4.66 -24.54
CA LEU A 136 -5.51 -5.48 -25.70
C LEU A 136 -5.43 -4.62 -26.92
N ASP A 137 -5.04 -4.15 -26.94
CA ASP A 137 -4.95 -3.56 -27.70
C ASP A 137 -4.50 -3.18 -28.28
N GLU A 138 -4.52 -3.10 -28.38
CA GLU A 138 -4.25 -2.70 -28.69
C GLU A 138 -3.95 -2.67 -29.39
N ASP A 139 -4.09 -2.63 -29.98
CA ASP A 139 -3.98 -2.48 -30.52
C ASP A 139 -3.90 -2.12 -30.79
#